data_1234b8601de5850d2b9fdfe65b7d8b9b
#
_entry.id   1234b8601de5850d2b9fdfe65b7d8b9b
#
_cell.length_a   1.000
_cell.length_b   1.000
_cell.length_c   1.000
_cell.angle_alpha   90.00
_cell.angle_beta   90.00
_cell.angle_gamma   90.00
#
_symmetry.space_group_name_H-M   'P 1'
#
loop_
_entity.id
_entity.type
_entity.pdbx_description
1 polymer ?
#
loop_
_entity_poly.entity_id
_entity_poly.type
_entity_poly.pdbx_seq_one_letter_code
_entity_poly.pdbx_strand_id
1 'polypeptide(L)'
;LYASCYSAARMPMMAPTTRIFALLNSFASGKWRTCLSDNARKDVRANVTTSEKSVKPFENSDIQFAFQPIVDAFRARVSSIEALIRSNDGRYPETILEELVGPEKYDFDLKSKAIAIKQGAALLSSDQSLSINLCPRAITSTVNVADYLHELVKRNKLKPQQLVIEVTETEIISESDTFYQAIEQIRSRGMRVAIDDFGAGYAGLSLLADFTPDKIKLDRKITTGIHESGHRQAITEAVLEFANSMGIPLVVEGVETIDEWLWLQHAGVQRFQGFLFAKPKLNGVSG
;
A
#
# COMPACT_ATOMS: atom_id res chain seq x y z
N LEU A 1 30.58 13.46 -31.42
CA LEU A 1 29.61 12.87 -32.37
C LEU A 1 28.73 11.86 -31.61
N TYR A 2 27.67 12.33 -30.94
CA TYR A 2 26.38 11.67 -30.70
C TYR A 2 25.58 12.63 -29.84
N ALA A 3 25.03 13.64 -30.48
CA ALA A 3 23.94 14.45 -29.93
C ALA A 3 22.80 14.33 -30.95
N SER A 4 21.73 13.68 -30.60
CA SER A 4 20.41 13.95 -31.22
C SER A 4 19.30 13.10 -30.58
N CYS A 5 18.19 13.77 -30.31
CA CYS A 5 16.86 13.27 -30.12
C CYS A 5 16.41 12.86 -28.71
N TYR A 6 16.10 13.86 -27.89
CA TYR A 6 14.93 13.80 -27.00
C TYR A 6 14.14 15.10 -27.15
N SER A 7 13.23 15.12 -28.11
CA SER A 7 12.17 16.11 -28.21
C SER A 7 11.04 15.67 -27.24
N ALA A 8 11.16 16.07 -25.97
CA ALA A 8 10.04 15.99 -25.03
C ALA A 8 9.12 17.19 -25.30
N ALA A 9 7.94 16.94 -25.83
CA ALA A 9 6.89 17.94 -25.96
C ALA A 9 6.65 18.59 -24.58
N ARG A 10 7.05 19.84 -24.42
CA ARG A 10 6.75 20.67 -23.26
C ARG A 10 5.26 20.97 -23.27
N MET A 11 4.48 20.24 -22.43
CA MET A 11 3.18 20.76 -22.01
C MET A 11 3.39 22.07 -21.23
N PRO A 12 2.53 23.09 -21.41
CA PRO A 12 2.64 24.34 -20.68
C PRO A 12 2.58 24.05 -19.18
N MET A 13 3.58 24.53 -18.43
CA MET A 13 3.59 24.49 -16.98
C MET A 13 2.47 25.40 -16.46
N MET A 14 1.34 24.82 -16.08
CA MET A 14 0.34 25.49 -15.29
C MET A 14 0.93 25.83 -13.91
N ALA A 15 0.61 26.99 -13.37
CA ALA A 15 1.07 27.39 -12.05
C ALA A 15 0.68 26.33 -10.99
N PRO A 16 1.52 26.06 -9.98
CA PRO A 16 1.28 25.02 -8.97
C PRO A 16 -0.10 25.12 -8.31
N THR A 17 -0.56 26.32 -8.02
CA THR A 17 -1.88 26.62 -7.43
C THR A 17 -3.06 26.11 -8.28
N THR A 18 -2.99 26.21 -9.60
CA THR A 18 -4.08 25.80 -10.50
C THR A 18 -4.21 24.27 -10.55
N ARG A 19 -3.09 23.53 -10.44
CA ARG A 19 -3.10 22.06 -10.35
C ARG A 19 -3.65 21.57 -9.02
N ILE A 20 -3.36 22.28 -7.93
CA ILE A 20 -3.88 21.99 -6.59
C ILE A 20 -5.40 22.13 -6.56
N PHE A 21 -5.94 23.22 -7.10
CA PHE A 21 -7.40 23.42 -7.20
C PHE A 21 -8.08 22.37 -8.08
N ALA A 22 -7.46 21.97 -9.17
CA ALA A 22 -7.99 20.92 -10.05
C ALA A 22 -8.01 19.56 -9.34
N LEU A 23 -6.97 19.25 -8.55
CA LEU A 23 -6.90 18.01 -7.75
C LEU A 23 -7.95 18.02 -6.64
N LEU A 24 -8.01 19.07 -5.83
CA LEU A 24 -8.99 19.20 -4.75
C LEU A 24 -10.43 19.19 -5.28
N ASN A 25 -10.70 19.88 -6.39
CA ASN A 25 -12.00 19.83 -7.05
C ASN A 25 -12.33 18.47 -7.68
N SER A 26 -11.32 17.76 -8.18
CA SER A 26 -11.48 16.38 -8.67
C SER A 26 -11.85 15.43 -7.54
N PHE A 27 -11.19 15.55 -6.37
CA PHE A 27 -11.52 14.80 -5.16
C PHE A 27 -12.90 15.21 -4.61
N ALA A 28 -13.19 16.50 -4.48
CA ALA A 28 -14.47 16.98 -3.98
C ALA A 28 -15.66 16.67 -4.91
N SER A 29 -15.43 16.64 -6.23
CA SER A 29 -16.47 16.38 -7.25
C SER A 29 -16.68 14.90 -7.56
N GLY A 30 -15.84 13.99 -7.01
CA GLY A 30 -15.92 12.55 -7.30
C GLY A 30 -15.65 12.18 -8.77
N LYS A 31 -15.11 13.06 -9.58
CA LYS A 31 -14.87 12.83 -11.03
C LYS A 31 -13.89 11.69 -11.33
N TRP A 32 -13.05 11.31 -10.36
CA TRP A 32 -12.17 10.16 -10.49
C TRP A 32 -12.88 8.78 -10.30
N ARG A 33 -14.17 8.78 -9.89
CA ARG A 33 -15.01 7.57 -9.78
C ARG A 33 -15.21 6.83 -11.11
N THR A 34 -15.01 7.48 -12.24
CA THR A 34 -15.18 6.88 -13.57
C THR A 34 -14.09 5.85 -13.93
N CYS A 35 -13.04 5.71 -13.11
CA CYS A 35 -12.01 4.69 -13.30
C CYS A 35 -12.20 3.41 -12.47
N LEU A 36 -13.24 3.36 -11.61
CA LEU A 36 -13.59 2.17 -10.84
C LEU A 36 -14.81 1.52 -11.50
N SER A 37 -14.71 0.23 -11.81
CA SER A 37 -15.78 -0.50 -12.51
C SER A 37 -17.11 -0.42 -11.74
N ASP A 38 -18.21 -0.13 -12.43
CA ASP A 38 -19.61 -0.02 -11.93
C ASP A 38 -20.20 -1.32 -11.35
N ASN A 39 -19.40 -2.35 -11.12
CA ASN A 39 -19.87 -3.70 -10.76
C ASN A 39 -20.14 -3.96 -9.27
N ALA A 40 -20.00 -2.99 -8.39
CA ALA A 40 -20.12 -3.20 -6.93
C ALA A 40 -21.42 -2.63 -6.32
N ARG A 41 -22.57 -2.89 -6.92
CA ARG A 41 -23.86 -2.61 -6.27
C ARG A 41 -24.70 -3.87 -6.15
N LYS A 42 -24.61 -4.56 -5.01
CA LYS A 42 -25.71 -5.38 -4.45
C LYS A 42 -25.63 -5.33 -2.92
N ASP A 43 -26.75 -4.91 -2.35
CA ASP A 43 -27.02 -4.71 -0.94
C ASP A 43 -26.81 -5.97 -0.07
N VAL A 44 -26.22 -5.80 1.10
CA VAL A 44 -26.32 -6.75 2.21
C VAL A 44 -26.82 -5.98 3.46
N ARG A 45 -28.05 -6.27 3.86
CA ARG A 45 -28.62 -5.82 5.14
C ARG A 45 -28.11 -6.73 6.26
N ALA A 46 -27.52 -6.15 7.30
CA ALA A 46 -27.08 -6.86 8.50
C ALA A 46 -28.16 -6.85 9.57
N ASN A 47 -28.50 -8.02 10.10
CA ASN A 47 -29.25 -8.19 11.35
C ASN A 47 -28.23 -8.38 12.49
N VAL A 48 -28.31 -7.53 13.51
CA VAL A 48 -27.51 -7.65 14.74
C VAL A 48 -28.33 -8.36 15.80
N THR A 49 -27.87 -9.53 16.23
CA THR A 49 -28.33 -10.18 17.46
C THR A 49 -27.15 -10.39 18.40
N THR A 50 -27.27 -9.85 19.61
CA THR A 50 -26.31 -10.01 20.71
C THR A 50 -26.49 -11.35 21.40
N SER A 51 -25.44 -12.19 21.45
CA SER A 51 -25.35 -13.35 22.35
C SER A 51 -23.91 -13.48 22.87
N GLU A 52 -23.81 -13.81 24.17
CA GLU A 52 -22.53 -14.11 24.84
C GLU A 52 -21.77 -15.18 24.08
N LYS A 53 -20.58 -14.84 23.59
CA LYS A 53 -19.72 -15.74 22.76
C LYS A 53 -18.64 -16.35 23.64
N SER A 54 -18.61 -17.68 23.71
CA SER A 54 -17.37 -18.41 23.95
C SER A 54 -16.35 -17.96 22.87
N VAL A 55 -15.14 -17.58 23.29
CA VAL A 55 -14.07 -17.14 22.38
C VAL A 55 -13.73 -18.31 21.47
N LYS A 56 -14.28 -18.34 20.26
CA LYS A 56 -13.84 -19.25 19.21
C LYS A 56 -12.53 -18.71 18.59
N PRO A 57 -11.63 -19.60 18.16
CA PRO A 57 -10.46 -19.17 17.38
C PRO A 57 -10.92 -18.34 16.19
N PHE A 58 -10.16 -17.28 15.87
CA PHE A 58 -10.47 -16.38 14.78
C PHE A 58 -10.32 -17.12 13.43
N GLU A 59 -11.37 -17.09 12.61
CA GLU A 59 -11.39 -17.73 11.30
C GLU A 59 -11.40 -16.68 10.17
N ASN A 60 -11.00 -17.08 8.96
CA ASN A 60 -11.04 -16.20 7.78
C ASN A 60 -12.46 -15.73 7.41
N SER A 61 -13.50 -16.39 7.91
CA SER A 61 -14.90 -15.95 7.79
C SER A 61 -15.24 -14.72 8.64
N ASP A 62 -14.40 -14.39 9.62
CA ASP A 62 -14.64 -13.32 10.58
C ASP A 62 -13.98 -11.99 10.16
N ILE A 63 -13.33 -11.96 9.00
CA ILE A 63 -12.63 -10.80 8.49
C ILE A 63 -13.17 -10.31 7.14
N GLN A 64 -12.92 -9.04 6.90
CA GLN A 64 -13.12 -8.35 5.63
C GLN A 64 -12.00 -7.35 5.41
N PHE A 65 -11.94 -6.73 4.23
CA PHE A 65 -10.93 -5.73 3.94
C PHE A 65 -11.54 -4.37 3.63
N ALA A 66 -10.94 -3.35 4.21
CA ALA A 66 -11.11 -1.97 3.77
C ALA A 66 -9.98 -1.64 2.79
N PHE A 67 -10.27 -0.77 1.83
CA PHE A 67 -9.28 -0.36 0.84
C PHE A 67 -9.03 1.14 0.94
N GLN A 68 -7.73 1.51 0.97
CA GLN A 68 -7.31 2.90 1.00
C GLN A 68 -6.53 3.24 -0.28
N PRO A 69 -6.89 4.33 -1.00
CA PRO A 69 -6.20 4.70 -2.21
C PRO A 69 -4.82 5.31 -1.93
N ILE A 70 -3.88 5.01 -2.81
CA ILE A 70 -2.60 5.69 -2.96
C ILE A 70 -2.70 6.55 -4.22
N VAL A 71 -2.53 7.85 -4.03
CA VAL A 71 -2.76 8.87 -5.06
C VAL A 71 -1.45 9.26 -5.73
N ASP A 72 -1.41 9.23 -7.06
CA ASP A 72 -0.37 9.86 -7.87
C ASP A 72 -0.80 11.31 -8.15
N ALA A 73 -0.25 12.25 -7.38
CA ALA A 73 -0.61 13.66 -7.50
C ALA A 73 -0.11 14.30 -8.80
N PHE A 74 0.97 13.76 -9.38
CA PHE A 74 1.48 14.24 -10.66
C PHE A 74 0.53 13.91 -11.82
N ARG A 75 -0.08 12.71 -11.79
CA ARG A 75 -1.04 12.25 -12.79
C ARG A 75 -2.49 12.49 -12.43
N ALA A 76 -2.77 13.04 -11.23
CA ALA A 76 -4.10 13.28 -10.68
C ALA A 76 -5.01 12.03 -10.73
N ARG A 77 -4.48 10.88 -10.28
CA ARG A 77 -5.21 9.60 -10.30
C ARG A 77 -4.84 8.71 -9.12
N VAL A 78 -5.70 7.75 -8.83
CA VAL A 78 -5.36 6.63 -7.93
C VAL A 78 -4.41 5.70 -8.68
N SER A 79 -3.21 5.49 -8.12
CA SER A 79 -2.19 4.60 -8.68
C SER A 79 -2.28 3.18 -8.17
N SER A 80 -2.72 3.02 -6.93
CA SER A 80 -2.89 1.74 -6.26
C SER A 80 -3.87 1.86 -5.10
N ILE A 81 -4.32 0.71 -4.59
CA ILE A 81 -5.09 0.61 -3.35
C ILE A 81 -4.40 -0.33 -2.39
N GLU A 82 -4.43 -0.03 -1.10
CA GLU A 82 -3.95 -0.91 -0.05
C GLU A 82 -5.11 -1.63 0.62
N ALA A 83 -4.97 -2.95 0.80
CA ALA A 83 -5.93 -3.79 1.48
C ALA A 83 -5.61 -3.86 2.98
N LEU A 84 -6.50 -3.32 3.78
CA LEU A 84 -6.38 -3.22 5.24
C LEU A 84 -7.40 -4.15 5.89
N ILE A 85 -6.91 -5.15 6.63
CA ILE A 85 -7.77 -6.12 7.32
C ILE A 85 -8.70 -5.42 8.31
N ARG A 86 -9.94 -5.91 8.42
CA ARG A 86 -10.95 -5.47 9.38
C ARG A 86 -11.68 -6.69 9.90
N SER A 87 -12.02 -6.67 11.17
CA SER A 87 -12.90 -7.66 11.76
C SER A 87 -14.36 -7.36 11.41
N ASN A 88 -15.16 -8.40 11.23
CA ASN A 88 -16.63 -8.26 11.03
C ASN A 88 -17.36 -7.77 12.30
N ASP A 89 -16.76 -7.95 13.47
CA ASP A 89 -17.30 -7.52 14.77
C ASP A 89 -16.79 -6.15 15.23
N GLY A 90 -16.00 -5.47 14.41
CA GLY A 90 -15.48 -4.11 14.66
C GLY A 90 -14.20 -4.05 15.50
N ARG A 91 -13.56 -5.18 15.82
CA ARG A 91 -12.27 -5.20 16.49
C ARG A 91 -11.18 -4.64 15.59
N TYR A 92 -10.13 -4.08 16.19
CA TYR A 92 -8.97 -3.58 15.47
C TYR A 92 -8.12 -4.72 14.90
N PRO A 93 -7.46 -4.50 13.75
CA PRO A 93 -6.62 -5.52 13.10
C PRO A 93 -5.54 -6.11 14.02
N GLU A 94 -4.92 -5.28 14.84
CA GLU A 94 -3.87 -5.65 15.78
C GLU A 94 -4.40 -6.72 16.76
N THR A 95 -5.61 -6.52 17.31
CA THR A 95 -6.23 -7.47 18.24
C THR A 95 -6.47 -8.84 17.61
N ILE A 96 -6.77 -8.89 16.30
CA ILE A 96 -6.97 -10.15 15.58
C ILE A 96 -5.67 -10.95 15.52
N LEU A 97 -4.57 -10.27 15.16
CA LEU A 97 -3.26 -10.90 15.01
C LEU A 97 -2.60 -11.21 16.35
N GLU A 98 -2.92 -10.48 17.42
CA GLU A 98 -2.43 -10.71 18.78
C GLU A 98 -3.09 -11.94 19.44
N GLU A 99 -4.35 -12.23 19.13
CA GLU A 99 -5.05 -13.42 19.61
C GLU A 99 -4.49 -14.72 18.99
N LEU A 100 -3.83 -14.63 17.85
CA LEU A 100 -3.23 -15.77 17.17
C LEU A 100 -1.74 -15.90 17.56
N VAL A 101 -1.33 -17.11 17.93
CA VAL A 101 0.06 -17.38 18.33
C VAL A 101 0.70 -18.45 17.45
N GLY A 102 2.03 -18.33 17.29
CA GLY A 102 2.82 -19.34 16.59
C GLY A 102 2.44 -19.56 15.11
N PRO A 103 2.54 -20.81 14.62
CA PRO A 103 2.32 -21.11 13.20
C PRO A 103 0.90 -20.77 12.69
N GLU A 104 -0.10 -20.82 13.54
CA GLU A 104 -1.49 -20.51 13.19
C GLU A 104 -1.66 -19.05 12.74
N LYS A 105 -0.91 -18.13 13.36
CA LYS A 105 -0.88 -16.72 12.99
C LYS A 105 -0.41 -16.54 11.54
N TYR A 106 0.63 -17.23 11.14
CA TYR A 106 1.22 -17.09 9.80
C TYR A 106 0.35 -17.75 8.73
N ASP A 107 -0.27 -18.89 9.05
CA ASP A 107 -1.21 -19.57 8.17
C ASP A 107 -2.48 -18.70 7.96
N PHE A 108 -3.01 -18.12 9.03
CA PHE A 108 -4.14 -17.18 8.96
C PHE A 108 -3.77 -15.95 8.14
N ASP A 109 -2.60 -15.33 8.40
CA ASP A 109 -2.14 -14.17 7.66
C ASP A 109 -2.08 -14.46 6.18
N LEU A 110 -1.45 -15.54 5.76
CA LEU A 110 -1.35 -15.92 4.35
C LEU A 110 -2.73 -16.24 3.73
N LYS A 111 -3.58 -17.00 4.42
CA LYS A 111 -4.92 -17.36 3.92
C LYS A 111 -5.84 -16.14 3.79
N SER A 112 -5.71 -15.16 4.67
CA SER A 112 -6.46 -13.91 4.60
C SER A 112 -6.23 -13.15 3.28
N LYS A 113 -5.05 -13.32 2.66
CA LYS A 113 -4.70 -12.66 1.39
C LYS A 113 -5.55 -13.13 0.22
N ALA A 114 -6.10 -14.34 0.27
CA ALA A 114 -7.05 -14.80 -0.75
C ALA A 114 -8.32 -13.92 -0.77
N ILE A 115 -8.79 -13.48 0.40
CA ILE A 115 -9.93 -12.57 0.53
C ILE A 115 -9.54 -11.17 0.03
N ALA A 116 -8.39 -10.65 0.50
CA ALA A 116 -7.88 -9.34 0.08
C ALA A 116 -7.74 -9.23 -1.44
N ILE A 117 -7.09 -10.23 -2.06
CA ILE A 117 -6.86 -10.26 -3.52
C ILE A 117 -8.19 -10.37 -4.28
N LYS A 118 -9.11 -11.22 -3.83
CA LYS A 118 -10.42 -11.38 -4.46
C LYS A 118 -11.25 -10.08 -4.41
N GLN A 119 -11.31 -9.43 -3.24
CA GLN A 119 -12.07 -8.19 -3.07
C GLN A 119 -11.38 -7.02 -3.80
N GLY A 120 -10.05 -6.89 -3.66
CA GLY A 120 -9.27 -5.83 -4.30
C GLY A 120 -9.28 -5.91 -5.81
N ALA A 121 -9.20 -7.11 -6.39
CA ALA A 121 -9.23 -7.32 -7.84
C ALA A 121 -10.52 -6.77 -8.50
N ALA A 122 -11.65 -6.81 -7.78
CA ALA A 122 -12.92 -6.29 -8.27
C ALA A 122 -12.96 -4.74 -8.30
N LEU A 123 -12.02 -4.07 -7.64
CA LEU A 123 -11.97 -2.61 -7.52
C LEU A 123 -10.91 -1.98 -8.44
N LEU A 124 -9.98 -2.78 -8.97
CA LEU A 124 -8.84 -2.29 -9.74
C LEU A 124 -9.16 -2.10 -11.22
N SER A 125 -8.60 -1.05 -11.80
CA SER A 125 -8.39 -0.95 -13.24
C SER A 125 -7.06 -1.60 -13.67
N SER A 126 -6.88 -1.78 -14.96
CA SER A 126 -5.74 -2.54 -15.53
C SER A 126 -4.38 -1.91 -15.30
N ASP A 127 -4.33 -0.62 -14.97
CA ASP A 127 -3.12 0.20 -14.72
C ASP A 127 -2.88 0.50 -13.24
N GLN A 128 -3.73 -0.03 -12.36
CA GLN A 128 -3.62 0.10 -10.91
C GLN A 128 -3.04 -1.17 -10.27
N SER A 129 -2.48 -1.05 -9.07
CA SER A 129 -1.99 -2.18 -8.30
C SER A 129 -2.69 -2.30 -6.94
N LEU A 130 -2.68 -3.51 -6.40
CA LEU A 130 -3.15 -3.88 -5.08
C LEU A 130 -1.95 -4.11 -4.18
N SER A 131 -1.88 -3.40 -3.07
CA SER A 131 -0.93 -3.66 -1.99
C SER A 131 -1.59 -4.53 -0.92
N ILE A 132 -0.87 -5.54 -0.45
CA ILE A 132 -1.25 -6.41 0.66
C ILE A 132 -0.11 -6.52 1.66
N ASN A 133 -0.40 -6.32 2.93
CA ASN A 133 0.55 -6.55 4.01
C ASN A 133 0.74 -8.05 4.22
N LEU A 134 1.97 -8.53 4.37
CA LEU A 134 2.29 -9.93 4.63
C LEU A 134 3.46 -10.05 5.59
N CYS A 135 3.25 -10.74 6.71
CA CYS A 135 4.28 -10.96 7.71
C CYS A 135 5.48 -11.73 7.09
N PRO A 136 6.74 -11.28 7.25
CA PRO A 136 7.93 -11.99 6.74
C PRO A 136 7.99 -13.45 7.18
N ARG A 137 7.59 -13.77 8.41
CA ARG A 137 7.52 -15.15 8.88
C ARG A 137 6.45 -15.99 8.17
N ALA A 138 5.35 -15.40 7.71
CA ALA A 138 4.40 -16.11 6.86
C ALA A 138 5.03 -16.45 5.51
N ILE A 139 5.92 -15.59 5.01
CA ILE A 139 6.68 -15.82 3.77
C ILE A 139 7.68 -16.96 3.94
N THR A 140 8.44 -16.98 5.03
CA THR A 140 9.53 -17.95 5.26
C THR A 140 9.05 -19.31 5.76
N SER A 141 7.94 -19.35 6.53
CA SER A 141 7.39 -20.60 7.08
C SER A 141 6.51 -21.39 6.10
N THR A 142 6.13 -20.79 4.97
CA THR A 142 5.23 -21.41 4.00
C THR A 142 6.00 -21.91 2.78
N VAL A 143 5.93 -23.22 2.54
CA VAL A 143 6.50 -23.82 1.33
C VAL A 143 5.72 -23.31 0.10
N ASN A 144 6.46 -22.82 -0.92
CA ASN A 144 5.89 -22.35 -2.19
C ASN A 144 4.93 -21.15 -2.07
N VAL A 145 5.18 -20.21 -1.15
CA VAL A 145 4.37 -18.99 -0.97
C VAL A 145 4.22 -18.19 -2.29
N ALA A 146 5.28 -18.12 -3.07
CA ALA A 146 5.28 -17.42 -4.37
C ALA A 146 4.29 -18.05 -5.36
N ASP A 147 4.23 -19.39 -5.42
CA ASP A 147 3.27 -20.08 -6.27
C ASP A 147 1.84 -19.92 -5.78
N TYR A 148 1.63 -19.98 -4.47
CA TYR A 148 0.32 -19.74 -3.88
C TYR A 148 -0.23 -18.35 -4.23
N LEU A 149 0.56 -17.28 -4.01
CA LEU A 149 0.17 -15.92 -4.35
C LEU A 149 -0.04 -15.75 -5.85
N HIS A 150 0.83 -16.33 -6.68
CA HIS A 150 0.71 -16.27 -8.13
C HIS A 150 -0.59 -16.92 -8.63
N GLU A 151 -0.98 -18.07 -8.07
CA GLU A 151 -2.26 -18.72 -8.39
C GLU A 151 -3.46 -17.87 -7.97
N LEU A 152 -3.40 -17.18 -6.82
CA LEU A 152 -4.44 -16.24 -6.40
C LEU A 152 -4.58 -15.08 -7.38
N VAL A 153 -3.46 -14.49 -7.80
CA VAL A 153 -3.42 -13.42 -8.82
C VAL A 153 -4.09 -13.87 -10.11
N LYS A 154 -3.70 -15.04 -10.62
CA LYS A 154 -4.21 -15.61 -11.85
C LYS A 154 -5.72 -15.90 -11.79
N ARG A 155 -6.18 -16.55 -10.69
CA ARG A 155 -7.61 -16.87 -10.46
C ARG A 155 -8.48 -15.61 -10.44
N ASN A 156 -7.94 -14.50 -9.94
CA ASN A 156 -8.64 -13.22 -9.90
C ASN A 156 -8.39 -12.32 -11.11
N LYS A 157 -7.79 -12.86 -12.19
CA LYS A 157 -7.55 -12.18 -13.47
C LYS A 157 -6.69 -10.92 -13.36
N LEU A 158 -5.85 -10.83 -12.34
CA LEU A 158 -4.84 -9.79 -12.21
C LEU A 158 -3.58 -10.18 -13.00
N LYS A 159 -2.83 -9.17 -13.42
CA LYS A 159 -1.45 -9.37 -13.88
C LYS A 159 -0.55 -9.49 -12.64
N PRO A 160 0.49 -10.32 -12.64
CA PRO A 160 1.39 -10.42 -11.49
C PRO A 160 1.92 -9.07 -10.99
N GLN A 161 2.26 -8.16 -11.90
CA GLN A 161 2.78 -6.82 -11.59
C GLN A 161 1.75 -5.91 -10.88
N GLN A 162 0.48 -6.30 -10.85
CA GLN A 162 -0.55 -5.57 -10.11
C GLN A 162 -0.59 -5.94 -8.63
N LEU A 163 0.06 -7.04 -8.20
CA LEU A 163 0.17 -7.38 -6.79
C LEU A 163 1.49 -6.87 -6.22
N VAL A 164 1.41 -6.10 -5.13
CA VAL A 164 2.52 -5.61 -4.34
C VAL A 164 2.40 -6.20 -2.93
N ILE A 165 3.41 -6.95 -2.51
CA ILE A 165 3.51 -7.49 -1.16
C ILE A 165 4.26 -6.46 -0.32
N GLU A 166 3.63 -5.96 0.73
CA GLU A 166 4.20 -5.00 1.66
C GLU A 166 4.70 -5.73 2.91
N VAL A 167 5.93 -5.44 3.30
CA VAL A 167 6.61 -6.03 4.47
C VAL A 167 7.19 -4.88 5.30
N THR A 168 6.98 -4.92 6.61
CA THR A 168 7.43 -3.84 7.48
C THR A 168 8.94 -3.87 7.71
N GLU A 169 9.57 -2.69 7.80
CA GLU A 169 11.00 -2.53 8.08
C GLU A 169 11.45 -3.34 9.30
N THR A 170 10.69 -3.25 10.39
CA THR A 170 11.05 -3.87 11.68
C THR A 170 11.01 -5.39 11.67
N GLU A 171 10.15 -5.99 10.85
CA GLU A 171 10.02 -7.44 10.76
C GLU A 171 11.10 -8.07 9.87
N ILE A 172 11.56 -7.37 8.82
CA ILE A 172 12.61 -7.85 7.90
C ILE A 172 13.93 -8.08 8.64
N ILE A 173 14.28 -7.21 9.59
CA ILE A 173 15.56 -7.25 10.33
C ILE A 173 15.78 -8.57 11.07
N SER A 174 14.70 -9.24 11.50
CA SER A 174 14.77 -10.50 12.22
C SER A 174 14.90 -11.73 11.32
N GLU A 175 14.90 -11.54 10.00
CA GLU A 175 14.81 -12.65 9.05
C GLU A 175 16.14 -12.94 8.35
N SER A 176 16.32 -14.21 8.02
CA SER A 176 17.54 -14.80 7.46
C SER A 176 17.57 -14.76 5.93
N ASP A 177 18.64 -15.32 5.35
CA ASP A 177 18.81 -15.55 3.89
C ASP A 177 17.58 -16.22 3.24
N THR A 178 16.83 -17.03 3.99
CA THR A 178 15.59 -17.67 3.51
C THR A 178 14.50 -16.66 3.13
N PHE A 179 14.43 -15.54 3.84
CA PHE A 179 13.50 -14.47 3.51
C PHE A 179 13.85 -13.84 2.14
N TYR A 180 15.10 -13.48 1.92
CA TYR A 180 15.54 -12.88 0.65
C TYR A 180 15.33 -13.84 -0.53
N GLN A 181 15.61 -15.15 -0.34
CA GLN A 181 15.33 -16.15 -1.35
C GLN A 181 13.83 -16.25 -1.68
N ALA A 182 12.97 -16.21 -0.69
CA ALA A 182 11.52 -16.24 -0.90
C ALA A 182 11.02 -14.96 -1.61
N ILE A 183 11.57 -13.78 -1.28
CA ILE A 183 11.29 -12.53 -1.98
C ILE A 183 11.69 -12.63 -3.47
N GLU A 184 12.88 -13.16 -3.77
CA GLU A 184 13.32 -13.35 -5.15
C GLU A 184 12.41 -14.33 -5.92
N GLN A 185 11.89 -15.38 -5.26
CA GLN A 185 10.88 -16.25 -5.86
C GLN A 185 9.58 -15.52 -6.17
N ILE A 186 9.10 -14.66 -5.26
CA ILE A 186 7.91 -13.81 -5.48
C ILE A 186 8.14 -12.90 -6.69
N ARG A 187 9.29 -12.24 -6.76
CA ARG A 187 9.65 -11.33 -7.87
C ARG A 187 9.81 -12.08 -9.20
N SER A 188 10.37 -13.29 -9.18
CA SER A 188 10.53 -14.14 -10.38
C SER A 188 9.18 -14.55 -11.01
N ARG A 189 8.08 -14.52 -10.21
CA ARG A 189 6.70 -14.70 -10.68
C ARG A 189 6.07 -13.39 -11.20
N GLY A 190 6.83 -12.29 -11.22
CA GLY A 190 6.41 -10.97 -11.71
C GLY A 190 5.63 -10.13 -10.69
N MET A 191 5.47 -10.59 -9.46
CA MET A 191 4.90 -9.79 -8.37
C MET A 191 5.94 -8.81 -7.83
N ARG A 192 5.51 -7.79 -7.09
CA ARG A 192 6.36 -6.73 -6.56
C ARG A 192 6.41 -6.79 -5.04
N VAL A 193 7.49 -6.25 -4.46
CA VAL A 193 7.67 -6.18 -3.01
C VAL A 193 7.97 -4.74 -2.61
N ALA A 194 7.30 -4.26 -1.56
CA ALA A 194 7.50 -2.94 -0.98
C ALA A 194 7.98 -3.05 0.46
N ILE A 195 8.82 -2.12 0.88
CA ILE A 195 9.10 -1.89 2.30
C ILE A 195 8.04 -0.92 2.82
N ASP A 196 7.36 -1.33 3.88
CA ASP A 196 6.37 -0.54 4.59
C ASP A 196 6.93 0.04 5.90
N ASP A 197 6.32 1.11 6.42
CA ASP A 197 6.71 1.81 7.64
C ASP A 197 8.18 2.23 7.66
N PHE A 198 8.78 2.54 6.51
CA PHE A 198 10.18 2.93 6.41
C PHE A 198 10.47 4.20 7.21
N GLY A 199 11.44 4.11 8.12
CA GLY A 199 11.80 5.18 9.04
C GLY A 199 11.07 5.13 10.39
N ALA A 200 10.21 4.13 10.61
CA ALA A 200 9.61 3.87 11.94
C ALA A 200 10.56 3.11 12.86
N GLY A 201 11.49 2.35 12.28
CA GLY A 201 12.47 1.48 12.95
C GLY A 201 13.89 2.07 12.99
N TYR A 202 14.88 1.20 13.28
CA TYR A 202 16.28 1.59 13.44
C TYR A 202 17.20 1.10 12.31
N ALA A 203 16.71 0.31 11.36
CA ALA A 203 17.55 -0.36 10.37
C ALA A 203 17.46 0.23 8.95
N GLY A 204 16.59 1.17 8.71
CA GLY A 204 16.20 1.71 7.41
C GLY A 204 17.24 1.68 6.28
N LEU A 205 18.36 2.38 6.47
CA LEU A 205 19.38 2.48 5.43
C LEU A 205 20.19 1.17 5.23
N SER A 206 20.45 0.40 6.31
CA SER A 206 21.17 -0.87 6.18
C SER A 206 20.34 -1.91 5.41
N LEU A 207 19.03 -1.92 5.62
CA LEU A 207 18.11 -2.77 4.86
C LEU A 207 18.17 -2.46 3.36
N LEU A 208 18.23 -1.19 2.98
CA LEU A 208 18.31 -0.78 1.57
C LEU A 208 19.67 -1.13 0.92
N ALA A 209 20.72 -1.37 1.69
CA ALA A 209 22.00 -1.85 1.17
C ALA A 209 21.92 -3.34 0.77
N ASP A 210 21.14 -4.13 1.49
CA ASP A 210 21.02 -5.57 1.29
C ASP A 210 19.81 -5.96 0.42
N PHE A 211 18.78 -5.12 0.41
CA PHE A 211 17.53 -5.38 -0.27
C PHE A 211 17.04 -4.16 -1.07
N THR A 212 16.87 -4.32 -2.38
CA THR A 212 16.28 -3.29 -3.26
C THR A 212 14.80 -3.56 -3.48
N PRO A 213 13.89 -2.81 -2.83
CA PRO A 213 12.45 -3.00 -3.00
C PRO A 213 11.94 -2.43 -4.33
N ASP A 214 10.75 -2.87 -4.75
CA ASP A 214 10.04 -2.28 -5.89
C ASP A 214 9.26 -1.00 -5.53
N LYS A 215 9.13 -0.68 -4.23
CA LYS A 215 8.48 0.52 -3.69
C LYS A 215 8.93 0.74 -2.24
N ILE A 216 9.03 1.98 -1.82
CA ILE A 216 9.23 2.38 -0.42
C ILE A 216 8.01 3.18 0.02
N LYS A 217 7.48 2.89 1.22
CA LYS A 217 6.42 3.64 1.88
C LYS A 217 7.03 4.31 3.12
N LEU A 218 7.10 5.64 3.12
CA LEU A 218 7.67 6.44 4.22
C LEU A 218 6.63 6.62 5.30
N ASP A 219 6.96 6.17 6.53
CA ASP A 219 6.05 6.14 7.67
C ASP A 219 5.57 7.52 8.11
N ARG A 220 4.34 7.56 8.65
CA ARG A 220 3.72 8.77 9.17
C ARG A 220 4.50 9.46 10.29
N LYS A 221 5.32 8.75 11.06
CA LYS A 221 6.17 9.34 12.11
C LYS A 221 7.17 10.34 11.54
N ILE A 222 7.60 10.14 10.29
CA ILE A 222 8.46 11.09 9.57
C ILE A 222 7.64 12.23 8.97
N THR A 223 6.42 11.97 8.52
CA THR A 223 5.63 12.93 7.72
C THR A 223 4.74 13.85 8.55
N THR A 224 4.29 13.42 9.74
CA THR A 224 3.42 14.24 10.59
C THR A 224 4.12 15.53 11.03
N GLY A 225 3.52 16.69 10.71
CA GLY A 225 4.07 18.02 11.02
C GLY A 225 5.36 18.35 10.27
N ILE A 226 5.62 17.72 9.12
CA ILE A 226 6.85 17.90 8.34
C ILE A 226 7.07 19.33 7.89
N HIS A 227 5.99 20.09 7.60
CA HIS A 227 6.06 21.49 7.16
C HIS A 227 6.70 22.42 8.21
N GLU A 228 6.74 22.01 9.48
CA GLU A 228 7.34 22.76 10.59
C GLU A 228 8.65 22.14 11.14
N SER A 229 9.10 21.01 10.60
CA SER A 229 10.22 20.24 11.17
C SER A 229 11.39 20.07 10.19
N GLY A 230 12.44 20.90 10.33
CA GLY A 230 13.63 20.81 9.48
C GLY A 230 14.35 19.45 9.52
N HIS A 231 14.32 18.72 10.65
CA HIS A 231 14.90 17.38 10.75
C HIS A 231 14.12 16.36 9.90
N ARG A 232 12.78 16.40 9.97
CA ARG A 232 11.92 15.52 9.16
C ARG A 232 12.04 15.85 7.67
N GLN A 233 12.16 17.12 7.34
CA GLN A 233 12.41 17.60 5.97
C GLN A 233 13.70 17.01 5.43
N ALA A 234 14.82 17.17 6.15
CA ALA A 234 16.12 16.65 5.72
C ALA A 234 16.12 15.12 5.55
N ILE A 235 15.46 14.36 6.45
CA ILE A 235 15.33 12.91 6.32
C ILE A 235 14.52 12.55 5.07
N THR A 236 13.38 13.21 4.86
CA THR A 236 12.52 12.94 3.70
C THR A 236 13.22 13.26 2.38
N GLU A 237 13.95 14.37 2.30
CA GLU A 237 14.74 14.74 1.12
C GLU A 237 15.83 13.70 0.82
N ALA A 238 16.55 13.22 1.84
CA ALA A 238 17.57 12.19 1.67
C ALA A 238 16.98 10.85 1.17
N VAL A 239 15.84 10.42 1.73
CA VAL A 239 15.14 9.20 1.29
C VAL A 239 14.60 9.37 -0.14
N LEU A 240 14.07 10.54 -0.48
CA LEU A 240 13.56 10.84 -1.82
C LEU A 240 14.70 10.84 -2.86
N GLU A 241 15.84 11.43 -2.54
CA GLU A 241 17.02 11.44 -3.40
C GLU A 241 17.53 10.01 -3.65
N PHE A 242 17.64 9.20 -2.59
CA PHE A 242 17.98 7.79 -2.72
C PHE A 242 16.98 7.05 -3.62
N ALA A 243 15.69 7.16 -3.34
CA ALA A 243 14.64 6.49 -4.10
C ALA A 243 14.67 6.89 -5.59
N ASN A 244 14.87 8.18 -5.89
CA ASN A 244 15.00 8.69 -7.26
C ASN A 244 16.26 8.15 -7.96
N SER A 245 17.40 8.10 -7.28
CA SER A 245 18.66 7.58 -7.83
C SER A 245 18.59 6.10 -8.18
N MET A 246 17.82 5.33 -7.40
CA MET A 246 17.60 3.91 -7.62
C MET A 246 16.40 3.61 -8.53
N GLY A 247 15.64 4.63 -8.94
CA GLY A 247 14.40 4.45 -9.71
C GLY A 247 13.26 3.78 -8.94
N ILE A 248 13.30 3.84 -7.60
CA ILE A 248 12.31 3.23 -6.71
C ILE A 248 11.18 4.24 -6.43
N PRO A 249 9.91 3.89 -6.67
CA PRO A 249 8.79 4.73 -6.30
C PRO A 249 8.70 4.94 -4.78
N LEU A 250 8.68 6.21 -4.33
CA LEU A 250 8.41 6.58 -2.96
C LEU A 250 6.92 6.92 -2.80
N VAL A 251 6.27 6.34 -1.79
CA VAL A 251 4.95 6.71 -1.29
C VAL A 251 5.12 7.33 0.09
N VAL A 252 4.50 8.46 0.33
CA VAL A 252 4.49 9.10 1.65
C VAL A 252 3.14 8.85 2.29
N GLU A 253 3.18 8.31 3.51
CA GLU A 253 2.01 7.88 4.25
C GLU A 253 1.56 8.87 5.32
N GLY A 254 0.31 8.68 5.79
CA GLY A 254 -0.25 9.41 6.92
C GLY A 254 -0.38 10.91 6.68
N VAL A 255 -0.49 11.36 5.43
CA VAL A 255 -0.70 12.78 5.11
C VAL A 255 -2.13 13.16 5.50
N GLU A 256 -2.26 14.05 6.49
CA GLU A 256 -3.55 14.44 7.06
C GLU A 256 -3.90 15.91 6.79
N THR A 257 -2.90 16.76 6.55
CA THR A 257 -3.09 18.20 6.36
C THR A 257 -2.63 18.69 4.99
N ILE A 258 -3.19 19.83 4.55
CA ILE A 258 -2.80 20.48 3.30
C ILE A 258 -1.36 20.98 3.39
N ASP A 259 -0.92 21.47 4.54
CA ASP A 259 0.42 22.04 4.73
C ASP A 259 1.49 20.95 4.62
N GLU A 260 1.26 19.76 5.20
CA GLU A 260 2.11 18.58 5.01
C GLU A 260 2.22 18.21 3.53
N TRP A 261 1.07 18.11 2.84
CA TRP A 261 1.04 17.75 1.43
C TRP A 261 1.75 18.76 0.54
N LEU A 262 1.53 20.07 0.77
CA LEU A 262 2.17 21.13 0.00
C LEU A 262 3.70 21.08 0.13
N TRP A 263 4.20 20.90 1.35
CA TRP A 263 5.62 20.78 1.57
C TRP A 263 6.19 19.56 0.84
N LEU A 264 5.59 18.38 1.02
CA LEU A 264 6.02 17.12 0.40
C LEU A 264 5.98 17.20 -1.13
N GLN A 265 4.93 17.81 -1.70
CA GLN A 265 4.83 18.00 -3.15
C GLN A 265 5.91 18.94 -3.67
N HIS A 266 6.24 20.02 -2.93
CA HIS A 266 7.34 20.92 -3.26
C HIS A 266 8.70 20.25 -3.23
N ALA A 267 8.91 19.35 -2.27
CA ALA A 267 10.11 18.52 -2.18
C ALA A 267 10.24 17.53 -3.36
N GLY A 268 9.16 17.28 -4.11
CA GLY A 268 9.17 16.41 -5.29
C GLY A 268 8.51 15.04 -5.10
N VAL A 269 7.86 14.80 -3.95
CA VAL A 269 7.09 13.59 -3.73
C VAL A 269 5.90 13.53 -4.69
N GLN A 270 5.67 12.37 -5.29
CA GLN A 270 4.61 12.19 -6.30
C GLN A 270 3.45 11.34 -5.82
N ARG A 271 3.67 10.43 -4.86
CA ARG A 271 2.63 9.48 -4.40
C ARG A 271 2.37 9.64 -2.92
N PHE A 272 1.10 9.66 -2.58
CA PHE A 272 0.62 9.99 -1.24
C PHE A 272 -0.47 9.04 -0.80
N GLN A 273 -0.48 8.74 0.48
CA GLN A 273 -1.55 8.06 1.18
C GLN A 273 -1.84 8.79 2.49
N GLY A 274 -3.11 8.94 2.84
CA GLY A 274 -3.49 9.61 4.08
C GLY A 274 -4.93 10.09 4.09
N PHE A 275 -5.39 10.50 5.25
CA PHE A 275 -6.78 10.92 5.45
C PHE A 275 -7.12 12.23 4.74
N LEU A 276 -6.12 13.01 4.36
CA LEU A 276 -6.33 14.18 3.49
C LEU A 276 -6.99 13.78 2.16
N PHE A 277 -6.62 12.64 1.60
CA PHE A 277 -7.12 12.16 0.31
C PHE A 277 -8.34 11.26 0.47
N ALA A 278 -8.21 10.21 1.31
CA ALA A 278 -9.29 9.28 1.58
C ALA A 278 -9.01 8.41 2.80
N LYS A 279 -10.06 8.09 3.56
CA LYS A 279 -10.00 7.07 4.60
C LYS A 279 -10.23 5.68 4.00
N PRO A 280 -9.69 4.62 4.63
CA PRO A 280 -10.03 3.24 4.25
C PRO A 280 -11.54 3.01 4.23
N LYS A 281 -12.05 2.34 3.20
CA LYS A 281 -13.48 2.05 3.05
C LYS A 281 -13.70 0.55 2.86
N LEU A 282 -14.62 -0.02 3.61
CA LEU A 282 -15.03 -1.41 3.49
C LEU A 282 -15.61 -1.70 2.10
N ASN A 283 -15.14 -2.80 1.50
CA ASN A 283 -15.65 -3.32 0.21
C ASN A 283 -15.71 -2.27 -0.91
N GLY A 284 -14.85 -1.26 -0.84
CA GLY A 284 -14.82 -0.19 -1.82
C GLY A 284 -13.64 0.74 -1.60
N VAL A 285 -13.54 1.77 -2.43
CA VAL A 285 -12.57 2.86 -2.30
C VAL A 285 -13.33 4.15 -2.03
N SER A 286 -12.87 4.91 -1.02
CA SER A 286 -13.44 6.25 -0.77
C SER A 286 -13.11 7.18 -1.92
N GLY A 287 -14.10 7.92 -2.36
CA GLY A 287 -14.00 8.93 -3.37
C GLY A 287 -14.24 10.27 -2.80
#